data_fa303914e4c8196cfa5325600188360c
#
_entry.id   fa303914e4c8196cfa5325600188360c
#
_cell.length_a   1.000
_cell.length_b   1.000
_cell.length_c   1.000
_cell.angle_alpha   90.00
_cell.angle_beta   90.00
_cell.angle_gamma   90.00
#
_symmetry.space_group_name_H-M   'P 1'
#
loop_
_entity.id
_entity.type
_entity.pdbx_description
1 polymer ?
#
loop_
_entity_poly.entity_id
_entity_poly.type
_entity_poly.pdbx_seq_one_letter_code
_entity_poly.pdbx_strand_id
1 'polypeptide(L)'
;MHSLPGCLVAGLAFLLFAGCKSEQFSGKMASAPPAASAAPVTAPEPAPVAPPVRIKAGLATPYTDSEGNVWLSDQGFADGDTTDRSSDLEIANTKDAALYRSERYSMTSFSYPVPNGKYIVKLHFAETYEGISGPGERVFSFNVEGHAFNDFDIWVKAGGHNRAYIETVNVEVADGKLDITFTPKVENPQINGIEILPAS
;
A
#
# COMPACT_ATOMS: atom_id res chain seq x y z
N MET A 1 -41.11 13.98 -39.37
CA MET A 1 -42.55 14.31 -39.35
C MET A 1 -42.97 14.54 -37.93
N HIS A 2 -43.42 15.75 -37.67
CA HIS A 2 -44.26 16.32 -36.60
C HIS A 2 -43.56 16.43 -35.22
N SER A 3 -43.17 17.54 -34.75
CA SER A 3 -43.75 18.89 -34.63
C SER A 3 -44.09 19.17 -33.16
N LEU A 4 -43.39 20.17 -32.61
CA LEU A 4 -43.75 20.99 -31.46
C LEU A 4 -45.16 21.67 -31.63
N PRO A 5 -45.80 22.37 -30.69
CA PRO A 5 -45.27 23.38 -29.78
C PRO A 5 -45.98 23.37 -28.39
N GLY A 6 -45.58 24.07 -27.37
CA GLY A 6 -45.59 25.49 -27.06
C GLY A 6 -46.53 25.75 -25.90
N CYS A 7 -46.26 26.54 -24.95
CA CYS A 7 -46.95 27.79 -24.61
C CYS A 7 -46.42 28.43 -23.31
N LEU A 8 -46.10 29.64 -23.46
CA LEU A 8 -45.87 30.72 -22.51
C LEU A 8 -47.15 31.06 -21.73
N VAL A 9 -47.04 31.41 -20.42
CA VAL A 9 -47.89 32.45 -19.81
C VAL A 9 -47.10 33.19 -18.73
N ALA A 10 -46.97 34.48 -18.94
CA ALA A 10 -46.49 35.46 -18.01
C ALA A 10 -47.62 35.85 -17.04
N GLY A 11 -47.25 36.14 -15.80
CA GLY A 11 -48.16 36.74 -14.81
C GLY A 11 -47.43 37.71 -13.91
N LEU A 12 -47.51 38.97 -14.30
CA LEU A 12 -47.07 40.15 -13.56
C LEU A 12 -48.15 40.55 -12.55
N ALA A 13 -47.82 40.67 -11.28
CA ALA A 13 -48.67 41.37 -10.31
C ALA A 13 -47.80 42.27 -9.41
N PHE A 14 -48.00 43.55 -9.64
CA PHE A 14 -47.57 44.67 -8.80
C PHE A 14 -48.51 44.79 -7.62
N LEU A 15 -48.02 44.98 -6.42
CA LEU A 15 -48.71 45.65 -5.36
C LEU A 15 -47.76 46.42 -4.43
N LEU A 16 -48.15 47.67 -4.19
CA LEU A 16 -47.41 48.78 -3.60
C LEU A 16 -47.62 48.84 -2.07
N PHE A 17 -46.59 49.38 -1.41
CA PHE A 17 -46.62 50.21 -0.19
C PHE A 17 -46.99 49.67 1.18
N ALA A 18 -46.01 49.71 2.10
CA ALA A 18 -46.12 50.51 3.30
C ALA A 18 -44.72 50.66 3.93
N GLY A 19 -44.33 51.95 4.11
CA GLY A 19 -43.09 52.31 4.76
C GLY A 19 -43.19 52.15 6.28
N CYS A 20 -42.10 51.74 6.87
CA CYS A 20 -41.86 51.90 8.30
C CYS A 20 -40.42 52.35 8.54
N LYS A 21 -40.32 53.38 9.39
CA LYS A 21 -39.15 54.20 9.69
C LYS A 21 -37.99 53.33 10.21
N SER A 22 -36.80 53.57 9.69
CA SER A 22 -35.53 53.13 10.21
C SER A 22 -35.18 53.84 11.54
N GLU A 23 -35.09 53.08 12.62
CA GLU A 23 -34.29 53.49 13.78
C GLU A 23 -32.89 52.86 13.64
N GLN A 24 -31.90 53.72 13.49
CA GLN A 24 -30.49 53.36 13.50
C GLN A 24 -30.06 52.97 14.92
N PHE A 25 -29.92 51.70 15.21
CA PHE A 25 -29.13 51.26 16.35
C PHE A 25 -27.68 51.12 15.92
N SER A 26 -26.88 52.12 16.29
CA SER A 26 -25.43 52.10 16.20
C SER A 26 -24.87 51.17 17.31
N GLY A 27 -24.91 49.86 17.09
CA GLY A 27 -24.24 48.89 17.92
C GLY A 27 -22.83 48.64 17.39
N LYS A 28 -21.82 49.12 18.10
CA LYS A 28 -20.41 48.86 17.90
C LYS A 28 -20.19 47.36 18.04
N MET A 29 -20.11 46.63 16.93
CA MET A 29 -19.73 45.20 16.92
C MET A 29 -18.26 45.12 17.32
N ALA A 30 -18.01 44.58 18.51
CA ALA A 30 -16.68 44.11 18.90
C ALA A 30 -16.30 42.93 18.01
N SER A 31 -15.22 43.09 17.24
CA SER A 31 -14.67 41.98 16.46
C SER A 31 -14.18 40.91 17.42
N ALA A 32 -14.72 39.68 17.29
CA ALA A 32 -14.20 38.51 17.96
C ALA A 32 -12.77 38.24 17.47
N PRO A 33 -11.86 37.83 18.37
CA PRO A 33 -10.51 37.43 17.94
C PRO A 33 -10.57 36.22 16.99
N PRO A 34 -9.67 36.16 16.00
CA PRO A 34 -9.63 34.99 15.09
C PRO A 34 -9.43 33.73 15.88
N ALA A 35 -10.28 32.73 15.62
CA ALA A 35 -10.12 31.41 16.19
C ALA A 35 -8.75 30.84 15.79
N ALA A 36 -7.93 30.52 16.78
CA ALA A 36 -6.67 29.84 16.56
C ALA A 36 -6.93 28.53 15.81
N SER A 37 -6.37 28.40 14.63
CA SER A 37 -6.39 27.17 13.86
C SER A 37 -5.70 26.07 14.68
N ALA A 38 -6.47 25.11 15.16
CA ALA A 38 -5.90 23.94 15.82
C ALA A 38 -5.00 23.19 14.81
N ALA A 39 -3.73 22.99 15.16
CA ALA A 39 -2.83 22.15 14.38
C ALA A 39 -3.43 20.75 14.21
N PRO A 40 -3.26 20.09 13.05
CA PRO A 40 -3.75 18.74 12.85
C PRO A 40 -3.14 17.82 13.90
N VAL A 41 -3.99 17.15 14.67
CA VAL A 41 -3.58 16.10 15.61
C VAL A 41 -3.20 14.90 14.76
N THR A 42 -1.90 14.69 14.55
CA THR A 42 -1.37 13.47 13.95
C THR A 42 -1.74 12.29 14.84
N ALA A 43 -2.36 11.26 14.27
CA ALA A 43 -2.61 10.02 15.01
C ALA A 43 -1.26 9.47 15.52
N PRO A 44 -1.21 8.89 16.74
CA PRO A 44 0.03 8.31 17.25
C PRO A 44 0.52 7.22 16.29
N GLU A 45 1.80 7.28 15.94
CA GLU A 45 2.48 6.26 15.15
C GLU A 45 2.43 4.92 15.90
N PRO A 46 2.15 3.79 15.22
CA PRO A 46 2.09 2.49 15.87
C PRO A 46 3.43 2.15 16.53
N ALA A 47 3.36 1.58 17.73
CA ALA A 47 4.54 1.21 18.49
C ALA A 47 5.38 0.16 17.73
N PRO A 48 6.73 0.26 17.78
CA PRO A 48 7.61 -0.70 17.13
C PRO A 48 7.36 -2.14 17.58
N VAL A 49 7.33 -3.08 16.64
CA VAL A 49 7.16 -4.51 16.89
C VAL A 49 8.53 -5.20 16.91
N ALA A 50 8.82 -5.91 17.98
CA ALA A 50 10.10 -6.61 18.10
C ALA A 50 10.19 -7.81 17.15
N PRO A 51 11.23 -7.93 16.29
CA PRO A 51 11.47 -9.10 15.47
C PRO A 51 11.75 -10.37 16.28
N PRO A 52 11.50 -11.58 15.69
CA PRO A 52 11.24 -11.81 14.28
C PRO A 52 9.82 -11.41 13.85
N VAL A 53 9.71 -10.68 12.75
CA VAL A 53 8.44 -10.34 12.10
C VAL A 53 8.40 -11.03 10.73
N ARG A 54 7.26 -11.64 10.40
CA ARG A 54 7.02 -12.28 9.10
C ARG A 54 5.69 -11.82 8.58
N ILE A 55 5.66 -11.35 7.34
CA ILE A 55 4.46 -10.86 6.68
C ILE A 55 4.23 -11.65 5.41
N LYS A 56 3.06 -12.28 5.32
CA LYS A 56 2.60 -13.00 4.15
C LYS A 56 1.85 -12.04 3.24
N ALA A 57 2.48 -11.64 2.16
CA ALA A 57 1.84 -10.76 1.17
C ALA A 57 0.68 -11.47 0.45
N GLY A 58 -0.40 -10.74 0.23
CA GLY A 58 -1.57 -11.21 -0.50
C GLY A 58 -2.60 -11.99 0.30
N LEU A 59 -2.36 -12.36 1.55
CA LEU A 59 -3.35 -13.05 2.39
C LEU A 59 -3.95 -12.14 3.46
N ALA A 60 -5.27 -12.17 3.58
CA ALA A 60 -6.00 -11.43 4.61
C ALA A 60 -5.93 -12.07 6.02
N THR A 61 -5.43 -13.30 6.13
CA THR A 61 -5.34 -14.05 7.38
C THR A 61 -3.90 -14.50 7.64
N PRO A 62 -3.50 -14.67 8.91
CA PRO A 62 -2.21 -15.24 9.24
C PRO A 62 -2.01 -16.65 8.65
N TYR A 63 -0.76 -16.97 8.36
CA TYR A 63 -0.32 -18.28 7.84
C TYR A 63 0.74 -18.87 8.78
N THR A 64 0.76 -20.18 8.95
CA THR A 64 1.83 -20.89 9.69
C THR A 64 2.58 -21.79 8.71
N ASP A 65 3.91 -21.60 8.62
CA ASP A 65 4.77 -22.37 7.74
C ASP A 65 5.06 -23.77 8.30
N SER A 66 5.77 -24.60 7.50
CA SER A 66 6.12 -25.99 7.87
C SER A 66 7.09 -26.07 9.05
N GLU A 67 7.74 -24.98 9.43
CA GLU A 67 8.64 -24.89 10.58
C GLU A 67 7.92 -24.37 11.84
N GLY A 68 6.62 -24.05 11.74
CA GLY A 68 5.82 -23.54 12.83
C GLY A 68 5.94 -22.02 13.02
N ASN A 69 6.58 -21.29 12.10
CA ASN A 69 6.62 -19.83 12.19
C ASN A 69 5.28 -19.23 11.75
N VAL A 70 4.82 -18.24 12.53
CA VAL A 70 3.61 -17.49 12.21
C VAL A 70 3.97 -16.31 11.31
N TRP A 71 3.31 -16.23 10.16
CA TRP A 71 3.33 -15.12 9.23
C TRP A 71 2.07 -14.28 9.43
N LEU A 72 2.23 -13.01 9.69
CA LEU A 72 1.14 -12.06 9.79
C LEU A 72 0.46 -11.91 8.41
N SER A 73 -0.80 -11.50 8.41
CA SER A 73 -1.53 -11.17 7.19
C SER A 73 -0.87 -10.01 6.43
N ASP A 74 -1.33 -9.80 5.21
CA ASP A 74 -0.89 -8.71 4.33
C ASP A 74 -1.11 -7.35 4.99
N GLN A 75 -0.02 -6.66 5.27
CA GLN A 75 0.00 -5.35 5.93
C GLN A 75 1.32 -4.61 5.67
N GLY A 76 1.33 -3.29 5.92
CA GLY A 76 2.50 -2.45 5.76
C GLY A 76 2.76 -1.98 4.33
N PHE A 77 2.02 -2.47 3.34
CA PHE A 77 2.15 -2.04 1.95
C PHE A 77 1.32 -0.79 1.64
N ALA A 78 1.86 0.09 0.82
CA ALA A 78 1.14 1.18 0.18
C ALA A 78 0.82 0.82 -1.26
N ASP A 79 -0.40 1.11 -1.69
CA ASP A 79 -0.94 0.84 -3.01
C ASP A 79 -0.95 -0.65 -3.40
N GLY A 80 -1.29 -0.90 -4.66
CA GLY A 80 -1.32 -2.24 -5.24
C GLY A 80 -2.52 -3.08 -4.82
N ASP A 81 -2.57 -4.27 -5.42
CA ASP A 81 -3.62 -5.25 -5.24
C ASP A 81 -3.04 -6.59 -4.79
N THR A 82 -3.91 -7.52 -4.43
CA THR A 82 -3.52 -8.86 -4.03
C THR A 82 -4.15 -9.90 -4.96
N THR A 83 -3.46 -11.01 -5.14
CA THR A 83 -4.02 -12.17 -5.85
C THR A 83 -3.61 -13.45 -5.15
N ASP A 84 -4.44 -14.48 -5.28
CA ASP A 84 -4.21 -15.81 -4.75
C ASP A 84 -4.36 -16.84 -5.87
N ARG A 85 -3.41 -17.76 -5.98
CA ARG A 85 -3.39 -18.83 -6.97
C ARG A 85 -4.06 -20.08 -6.41
N SER A 86 -4.40 -21.01 -7.31
CA SER A 86 -4.95 -22.32 -6.92
C SER A 86 -4.08 -23.01 -5.87
N SER A 87 -4.73 -23.65 -4.88
CA SER A 87 -4.06 -24.49 -3.88
C SER A 87 -3.26 -25.65 -4.50
N ASP A 88 -3.56 -26.03 -5.73
CA ASP A 88 -2.90 -27.12 -6.47
C ASP A 88 -1.66 -26.64 -7.23
N LEU A 89 -1.39 -25.32 -7.25
CA LEU A 89 -0.20 -24.82 -7.92
C LEU A 89 1.06 -25.29 -7.21
N GLU A 90 1.86 -26.09 -7.89
CA GLU A 90 3.15 -26.52 -7.40
C GLU A 90 4.20 -25.40 -7.49
N ILE A 91 4.92 -25.16 -6.41
CA ILE A 91 6.03 -24.19 -6.36
C ILE A 91 7.31 -24.96 -6.03
N ALA A 92 8.24 -24.93 -6.95
CA ALA A 92 9.55 -25.56 -6.74
C ALA A 92 10.45 -24.72 -5.80
N ASN A 93 11.52 -25.29 -5.30
CA ASN A 93 12.52 -24.69 -4.42
C ASN A 93 12.00 -24.27 -3.03
N THR A 94 10.87 -24.81 -2.59
CA THR A 94 10.31 -24.54 -1.25
C THR A 94 9.62 -25.78 -0.69
N LYS A 95 9.54 -25.85 0.65
CA LYS A 95 8.65 -26.77 1.36
C LYS A 95 7.28 -26.15 1.63
N ASP A 96 7.19 -24.82 1.54
CA ASP A 96 6.04 -24.00 1.88
C ASP A 96 5.43 -23.37 0.64
N ALA A 97 4.93 -24.18 -0.30
CA ALA A 97 4.31 -23.70 -1.54
C ALA A 97 3.21 -22.68 -1.29
N ALA A 98 2.43 -22.84 -0.21
CA ALA A 98 1.37 -21.91 0.17
C ALA A 98 1.88 -20.48 0.45
N LEU A 99 3.13 -20.30 0.87
CA LEU A 99 3.75 -18.98 1.04
C LEU A 99 3.86 -18.23 -0.29
N TYR A 100 3.99 -18.91 -1.41
CA TYR A 100 4.23 -18.33 -2.73
C TYR A 100 3.01 -18.31 -3.65
N ARG A 101 1.87 -18.88 -3.22
CA ARG A 101 0.63 -18.90 -4.01
C ARG A 101 -0.14 -17.60 -3.96
N SER A 102 0.06 -16.75 -2.94
CA SER A 102 -0.50 -15.41 -2.92
C SER A 102 0.62 -14.36 -2.99
N GLU A 103 0.29 -13.23 -3.57
CA GLU A 103 1.22 -12.13 -3.77
C GLU A 103 0.52 -10.78 -3.64
N ARG A 104 1.28 -9.76 -3.26
CA ARG A 104 0.91 -8.36 -3.49
C ARG A 104 1.67 -7.85 -4.70
N TYR A 105 0.99 -7.14 -5.59
CA TYR A 105 1.57 -6.57 -6.81
C TYR A 105 1.17 -5.11 -7.00
N SER A 106 1.88 -4.38 -7.85
CA SER A 106 1.67 -2.93 -8.10
C SER A 106 1.83 -2.03 -6.86
N MET A 107 2.43 -2.53 -5.78
CA MET A 107 2.73 -1.72 -4.61
C MET A 107 3.86 -0.72 -4.91
N THR A 108 3.81 0.45 -4.26
CA THR A 108 4.86 1.49 -4.35
C THR A 108 5.84 1.42 -3.20
N SER A 109 5.40 1.00 -2.03
CA SER A 109 6.26 0.86 -0.86
C SER A 109 5.72 -0.16 0.16
N PHE A 110 6.61 -0.51 1.08
CA PHE A 110 6.31 -1.22 2.32
C PHE A 110 6.98 -0.48 3.46
N SER A 111 6.28 -0.33 4.59
CA SER A 111 6.81 0.28 5.82
C SER A 111 6.28 -0.49 7.03
N TYR A 112 7.18 -0.88 7.93
CA TYR A 112 6.79 -1.63 9.11
C TYR A 112 7.53 -1.15 10.35
N PRO A 113 6.83 -0.81 11.47
CA PRO A 113 7.45 -0.30 12.68
C PRO A 113 8.27 -1.39 13.38
N VAL A 114 9.58 -1.18 13.49
CA VAL A 114 10.53 -2.03 14.22
C VAL A 114 11.49 -1.15 15.04
N PRO A 115 12.02 -1.62 16.17
CA PRO A 115 13.04 -0.89 16.90
C PRO A 115 14.27 -0.57 16.04
N ASN A 116 14.99 0.50 16.39
CA ASN A 116 16.30 0.77 15.76
C ASN A 116 17.25 -0.40 16.03
N GLY A 117 17.99 -0.79 15.00
CA GLY A 117 18.91 -1.94 15.10
C GLY A 117 19.30 -2.52 13.76
N LYS A 118 20.07 -3.61 13.82
CA LYS A 118 20.54 -4.33 12.63
C LYS A 118 19.65 -5.54 12.38
N TYR A 119 19.26 -5.73 11.12
CA TYR A 119 18.34 -6.78 10.71
C TYR A 119 18.83 -7.52 9.47
N ILE A 120 18.42 -8.78 9.37
CA ILE A 120 18.46 -9.59 8.15
C ILE A 120 17.04 -9.55 7.59
N VAL A 121 16.87 -8.93 6.42
CA VAL A 121 15.59 -8.88 5.71
C VAL A 121 15.63 -9.92 4.60
N LYS A 122 14.59 -10.79 4.56
CA LYS A 122 14.41 -11.76 3.48
C LYS A 122 13.13 -11.41 2.73
N LEU A 123 13.28 -11.25 1.43
CA LEU A 123 12.21 -10.94 0.49
C LEU A 123 11.92 -12.20 -0.33
N HIS A 124 10.68 -12.68 -0.25
CA HIS A 124 10.24 -13.92 -0.87
C HIS A 124 9.52 -13.64 -2.18
N PHE A 125 9.96 -14.29 -3.24
CA PHE A 125 9.45 -14.11 -4.60
C PHE A 125 9.20 -15.44 -5.29
N ALA A 126 8.15 -15.51 -6.09
CA ALA A 126 7.96 -16.53 -7.12
C ALA A 126 7.16 -15.91 -8.27
N GLU A 127 7.61 -16.06 -9.51
CA GLU A 127 6.80 -15.67 -10.65
C GLU A 127 5.72 -16.72 -10.88
N THR A 128 4.46 -16.35 -10.66
CA THR A 128 3.30 -17.24 -10.76
C THR A 128 2.24 -16.73 -11.73
N TYR A 129 2.46 -15.57 -12.33
CA TYR A 129 1.51 -15.00 -13.30
C TYR A 129 1.73 -15.62 -14.68
N GLU A 130 0.71 -16.29 -15.20
CA GLU A 130 0.77 -16.99 -16.49
C GLU A 130 1.07 -16.08 -17.69
N GLY A 131 0.88 -14.76 -17.53
CA GLY A 131 1.23 -13.78 -18.55
C GLY A 131 2.73 -13.54 -18.69
N ILE A 132 3.55 -14.05 -17.78
CA ILE A 132 5.02 -14.01 -17.82
C ILE A 132 5.54 -15.39 -18.23
N SER A 133 6.15 -15.46 -19.39
CA SER A 133 6.61 -16.71 -20.03
C SER A 133 8.12 -16.79 -20.20
N GLY A 134 8.86 -15.73 -19.86
CA GLY A 134 10.30 -15.67 -20.04
C GLY A 134 10.99 -14.52 -19.30
N PRO A 135 12.33 -14.51 -19.37
CA PRO A 135 13.15 -13.46 -18.78
C PRO A 135 12.87 -12.09 -19.46
N GLY A 136 12.92 -11.02 -18.66
CA GLY A 136 12.72 -9.65 -19.14
C GLY A 136 11.26 -9.22 -19.25
N GLU A 137 10.30 -10.11 -19.04
CA GLU A 137 8.86 -9.79 -19.14
C GLU A 137 8.30 -9.20 -17.83
N ARG A 138 8.98 -9.41 -16.68
CA ARG A 138 8.77 -8.65 -15.44
C ARG A 138 10.12 -8.20 -14.89
N VAL A 139 10.34 -6.90 -14.90
CA VAL A 139 11.56 -6.27 -14.38
C VAL A 139 11.18 -5.06 -13.54
N PHE A 140 11.64 -5.00 -12.32
CA PHE A 140 11.44 -3.85 -11.44
C PHE A 140 12.68 -3.60 -10.59
N SER A 141 12.72 -2.47 -9.92
CA SER A 141 13.78 -2.17 -8.94
C SER A 141 13.15 -2.01 -7.56
N PHE A 142 13.91 -2.29 -6.53
CA PHE A 142 13.50 -1.99 -5.16
C PHE A 142 14.69 -1.54 -4.32
N ASN A 143 14.38 -0.87 -3.22
CA ASN A 143 15.37 -0.41 -2.27
C ASN A 143 14.93 -0.79 -0.85
N VAL A 144 15.83 -1.37 -0.07
CA VAL A 144 15.58 -1.77 1.34
C VAL A 144 16.56 -0.97 2.19
N GLU A 145 16.09 0.01 2.97
CA GLU A 145 16.94 0.81 3.86
C GLU A 145 18.20 1.36 3.14
N GLY A 146 18.05 1.91 1.93
CA GLY A 146 19.18 2.44 1.14
C GLY A 146 19.92 1.41 0.30
N HIS A 147 19.65 0.11 0.44
CA HIS A 147 20.24 -0.95 -0.39
C HIS A 147 19.43 -1.14 -1.66
N ALA A 148 19.96 -0.71 -2.81
CA ALA A 148 19.27 -0.75 -4.10
C ALA A 148 19.49 -2.09 -4.83
N PHE A 149 18.39 -2.65 -5.33
CA PHE A 149 18.34 -3.81 -6.22
C PHE A 149 17.76 -3.35 -7.55
N ASN A 150 18.62 -3.10 -8.53
CA ASN A 150 18.23 -2.56 -9.82
C ASN A 150 17.94 -3.70 -10.83
N ASP A 151 16.93 -3.48 -11.67
CA ASP A 151 16.58 -4.37 -12.78
C ASP A 151 16.38 -5.83 -12.33
N PHE A 152 15.69 -5.99 -11.21
CA PHE A 152 15.39 -7.29 -10.62
C PHE A 152 14.35 -8.03 -11.46
N ASP A 153 14.70 -9.23 -11.87
CA ASP A 153 13.85 -10.13 -12.65
C ASP A 153 13.70 -11.45 -11.89
N ILE A 154 12.49 -11.70 -11.40
CA ILE A 154 12.18 -12.89 -10.58
C ILE A 154 12.41 -14.16 -11.38
N TRP A 155 12.00 -14.18 -12.65
CA TRP A 155 12.21 -15.34 -13.53
C TRP A 155 13.68 -15.75 -13.62
N VAL A 156 14.56 -14.77 -13.84
CA VAL A 156 16.01 -14.99 -13.93
C VAL A 156 16.56 -15.47 -12.59
N LYS A 157 16.16 -14.82 -11.49
CA LYS A 157 16.64 -15.15 -10.14
C LYS A 157 16.20 -16.53 -9.67
N ALA A 158 14.94 -16.89 -9.89
CA ALA A 158 14.36 -18.17 -9.50
C ALA A 158 14.74 -19.33 -10.46
N GLY A 159 15.17 -19.01 -11.68
CA GLY A 159 15.46 -19.97 -12.74
C GLY A 159 14.19 -20.48 -13.44
N GLY A 160 13.12 -19.66 -13.49
CA GLY A 160 11.89 -19.95 -14.22
C GLY A 160 10.61 -19.72 -13.44
N HIS A 161 9.49 -20.07 -14.06
CA HIS A 161 8.15 -19.94 -13.54
C HIS A 161 7.87 -20.92 -12.39
N ASN A 162 7.01 -20.50 -11.44
CA ASN A 162 6.59 -21.32 -10.29
C ASN A 162 7.76 -21.86 -9.45
N ARG A 163 8.75 -21.02 -9.22
CA ARG A 163 9.93 -21.37 -8.42
C ARG A 163 10.17 -20.29 -7.38
N ALA A 164 10.34 -20.72 -6.14
CA ALA A 164 10.64 -19.83 -5.03
C ALA A 164 12.07 -19.29 -5.11
N TYR A 165 12.22 -18.02 -4.82
CA TYR A 165 13.50 -17.34 -4.65
C TYR A 165 13.44 -16.42 -3.42
N ILE A 166 14.54 -16.33 -2.69
CA ILE A 166 14.68 -15.47 -1.52
C ILE A 166 15.86 -14.52 -1.75
N GLU A 167 15.59 -13.22 -1.80
CA GLU A 167 16.63 -12.21 -1.74
C GLU A 167 16.87 -11.85 -0.28
N THR A 168 18.15 -11.79 0.13
CA THR A 168 18.52 -11.51 1.52
C THR A 168 19.42 -10.28 1.58
N VAL A 169 19.10 -9.36 2.47
CA VAL A 169 19.88 -8.15 2.68
C VAL A 169 20.04 -7.87 4.18
N ASN A 170 21.25 -7.41 4.56
CA ASN A 170 21.50 -6.89 5.91
C ASN A 170 21.30 -5.38 5.90
N VAL A 171 20.51 -4.89 6.84
CA VAL A 171 20.15 -3.47 6.93
C VAL A 171 20.32 -2.94 8.35
N GLU A 172 20.36 -1.62 8.49
CA GLU A 172 20.32 -0.92 9.77
C GLU A 172 19.14 0.06 9.76
N VAL A 173 18.19 -0.15 10.67
CA VAL A 173 17.06 0.76 10.91
C VAL A 173 17.47 1.80 11.93
N ALA A 174 17.27 3.08 11.63
CA ALA A 174 17.65 4.20 12.47
C ALA A 174 16.48 5.13 12.86
N ASP A 175 15.32 4.99 12.24
CA ASP A 175 14.15 5.86 12.40
C ASP A 175 12.89 5.17 12.93
N GLY A 176 13.03 3.92 13.42
CA GLY A 176 11.95 3.18 14.06
C GLY A 176 11.07 2.34 13.12
N LYS A 177 11.41 2.26 11.84
CA LYS A 177 10.66 1.47 10.85
C LYS A 177 11.57 0.92 9.76
N LEU A 178 11.20 -0.24 9.24
CA LEU A 178 11.82 -0.81 8.04
C LEU A 178 11.05 -0.34 6.81
N ASP A 179 11.74 0.33 5.91
CA ASP A 179 11.17 0.86 4.68
C ASP A 179 11.71 0.15 3.42
N ILE A 180 10.78 -0.17 2.50
CA ILE A 180 11.10 -0.71 1.18
C ILE A 180 10.34 0.12 0.16
N THR A 181 11.01 0.54 -0.92
CA THR A 181 10.36 1.19 -2.06
C THR A 181 10.46 0.30 -3.30
N PHE A 182 9.45 0.36 -4.17
CA PHE A 182 9.38 -0.43 -5.40
C PHE A 182 9.20 0.50 -6.60
N THR A 183 9.91 0.23 -7.70
CA THR A 183 9.86 1.02 -8.93
C THR A 183 9.66 0.07 -10.12
N PRO A 184 8.53 0.12 -10.83
CA PRO A 184 8.27 -0.70 -12.00
C PRO A 184 9.15 -0.28 -13.18
N LYS A 185 9.51 -1.23 -14.05
CA LYS A 185 10.20 -0.99 -15.32
C LYS A 185 9.53 -1.72 -16.48
N VAL A 186 9.30 -3.01 -16.35
CA VAL A 186 8.50 -3.84 -17.25
C VAL A 186 7.55 -4.63 -16.38
N GLU A 187 6.25 -4.54 -16.61
CA GLU A 187 5.23 -5.06 -15.69
C GLU A 187 5.34 -4.46 -14.27
N ASN A 188 4.49 -4.91 -13.38
CA ASN A 188 4.41 -4.41 -12.00
C ASN A 188 5.35 -5.17 -11.07
N PRO A 189 5.91 -4.50 -10.04
CA PRO A 189 6.53 -5.19 -8.92
C PRO A 189 5.56 -6.17 -8.26
N GLN A 190 6.06 -7.28 -7.74
CA GLN A 190 5.29 -8.20 -6.93
C GLN A 190 6.17 -8.80 -5.83
N ILE A 191 5.56 -9.31 -4.73
CA ILE A 191 6.23 -9.98 -3.62
C ILE A 191 5.27 -10.98 -2.95
N ASN A 192 5.82 -12.09 -2.46
CA ASN A 192 5.03 -13.12 -1.76
C ASN A 192 5.16 -13.04 -0.24
N GLY A 193 6.25 -12.53 0.29
CA GLY A 193 6.43 -12.38 1.73
C GLY A 193 7.69 -11.63 2.13
N ILE A 194 7.71 -11.17 3.38
CA ILE A 194 8.84 -10.45 3.97
C ILE A 194 9.13 -11.04 5.36
N GLU A 195 10.40 -11.36 5.62
CA GLU A 195 10.88 -11.63 6.97
C GLU A 195 11.82 -10.53 7.43
N ILE A 196 11.65 -10.08 8.67
CA ILE A 196 12.54 -9.15 9.37
C ILE A 196 13.09 -9.91 10.57
N LEU A 197 14.36 -10.27 10.53
CA LEU A 197 15.02 -11.09 11.54
C LEU A 197 16.09 -10.27 12.25
N PRO A 198 16.30 -10.44 13.58
CA PRO A 198 17.41 -9.77 14.25
C PRO A 198 18.74 -10.25 13.66
N ALA A 199 19.66 -9.33 13.36
CA ALA A 199 21.04 -9.68 13.06
C ALA A 199 21.77 -9.99 14.38
N SER A 200 22.57 -11.04 14.38
CA SER A 200 23.40 -11.47 15.54
C SER A 200 24.51 -10.45 15.82
#